data_0c2b287b501a14869a2c647a3baa2431
#
_entry.id   0c2b287b501a14869a2c647a3baa2431
#
_cell.length_a   1.000
_cell.length_b   1.000
_cell.length_c   1.000
_cell.angle_alpha   90.00
_cell.angle_beta   90.00
_cell.angle_gamma   90.00
#
_symmetry.space_group_name_H-M   'P 1'
#
loop_
_entity.id
_entity.type
_entity.pdbx_description
1 polymer ?
#
loop_
_entity_poly.entity_id
_entity_poly.type
_entity_poly.pdbx_seq_one_letter_code
_entity_poly.pdbx_strand_id
1 'polypeptide(L)'
;TDSTCVPYNLFQGGLPGDQGIQGVIDGGQELQSYIANSTYINGDGEQTTFTAYVTGDTGYSIPGAPGNVSVVAGFESRELSSDFRPDLPSRTGDRSGSGGATLPLGGTYDVDEFFVELGIPVTDTVSMDAGFRSADYSTGNDTTAMKLGAFWTVNDKVSVRGSFQTSQRHANLAELYQGIGQGLVDLDYDPCG
;
A
#
# COMPACT_ATOMS: atom_id res chain seq x y z
N THR A 1 0.06 -44.11 -21.29
CA THR A 1 -0.97 -43.79 -20.28
C THR A 1 -0.25 -43.51 -18.95
N ASP A 2 -0.40 -42.30 -18.47
CA ASP A 2 0.11 -41.91 -17.16
C ASP A 2 -0.69 -42.66 -16.07
N SER A 3 0.00 -43.49 -15.30
CA SER A 3 -0.61 -44.31 -14.23
C SER A 3 -1.08 -43.46 -13.04
N THR A 4 -0.74 -42.19 -12.99
CA THR A 4 -1.16 -41.25 -11.96
C THR A 4 -2.43 -40.47 -12.35
N CYS A 5 -2.93 -40.68 -13.59
CA CYS A 5 -4.12 -40.00 -14.06
C CYS A 5 -5.38 -40.62 -13.46
N VAL A 6 -6.14 -39.83 -12.71
CA VAL A 6 -7.43 -40.22 -12.16
C VAL A 6 -8.53 -39.78 -13.15
N PRO A 7 -9.28 -40.73 -13.75
CA PRO A 7 -10.32 -40.35 -14.71
C PRO A 7 -11.48 -39.63 -14.01
N TYR A 8 -11.87 -38.49 -14.57
CA TYR A 8 -12.98 -37.68 -14.09
C TYR A 8 -14.14 -37.70 -15.09
N ASN A 9 -15.32 -38.17 -14.65
CA ASN A 9 -16.50 -38.17 -15.49
C ASN A 9 -17.40 -36.97 -15.20
N LEU A 10 -17.31 -35.95 -16.04
CA LEU A 10 -18.11 -34.74 -15.96
C LEU A 10 -19.61 -34.94 -16.03
N PHE A 11 -20.07 -36.11 -16.58
CA PHE A 11 -21.47 -36.38 -16.84
C PHE A 11 -22.14 -37.26 -15.75
N GLN A 12 -21.38 -37.81 -14.83
CA GLN A 12 -21.89 -38.58 -13.70
C GLN A 12 -22.12 -37.73 -12.45
N GLY A 13 -21.53 -36.55 -12.37
CA GLY A 13 -21.74 -35.63 -11.27
C GLY A 13 -22.96 -34.74 -11.50
N GLY A 14 -23.74 -34.51 -10.46
CA GLY A 14 -24.84 -33.57 -10.52
C GLY A 14 -26.15 -34.13 -11.08
N LEU A 15 -26.34 -35.43 -11.05
CA LEU A 15 -27.64 -36.00 -11.35
C LEU A 15 -28.69 -35.60 -10.31
N PRO A 16 -29.98 -35.46 -10.70
CA PRO A 16 -31.07 -35.19 -9.77
C PRO A 16 -31.15 -36.25 -8.66
N GLY A 17 -31.00 -35.84 -7.42
CA GLY A 17 -30.87 -36.72 -6.28
C GLY A 17 -29.45 -36.94 -5.79
N ASP A 18 -28.47 -36.70 -6.62
CA ASP A 18 -27.09 -36.50 -6.25
C ASP A 18 -26.96 -35.09 -5.69
N GLN A 19 -26.28 -34.91 -4.65
CA GLN A 19 -26.08 -33.60 -3.99
C GLN A 19 -25.22 -32.66 -4.84
N GLY A 20 -25.36 -32.67 -6.18
CA GLY A 20 -24.59 -31.88 -7.11
C GLY A 20 -23.09 -32.25 -7.12
N ILE A 21 -22.24 -31.29 -6.81
CA ILE A 21 -20.78 -31.51 -6.74
C ILE A 21 -20.43 -32.63 -5.71
N GLN A 22 -21.28 -32.85 -4.72
CA GLN A 22 -21.10 -33.91 -3.71
C GLN A 22 -21.07 -35.31 -4.33
N GLY A 23 -21.96 -35.60 -5.32
CA GLY A 23 -21.92 -36.85 -6.04
C GLY A 23 -20.66 -37.11 -6.86
N VAL A 24 -20.05 -36.05 -7.33
CA VAL A 24 -18.71 -36.10 -8.00
C VAL A 24 -17.61 -36.37 -7.00
N ILE A 25 -17.70 -35.78 -5.82
CA ILE A 25 -16.73 -35.94 -4.72
C ILE A 25 -16.87 -37.35 -4.10
N ASP A 26 -18.07 -37.86 -3.99
CA ASP A 26 -18.33 -39.23 -3.50
C ASP A 26 -17.84 -40.34 -4.47
N GLY A 27 -17.38 -39.97 -5.66
CA GLY A 27 -16.71 -40.87 -6.61
C GLY A 27 -15.37 -41.42 -6.15
N GLY A 28 -14.93 -41.06 -4.97
CA GLY A 28 -13.81 -41.65 -4.27
C GLY A 28 -12.86 -40.63 -3.66
N GLN A 29 -12.24 -40.99 -2.56
CA GLN A 29 -11.20 -40.20 -1.92
C GLN A 29 -10.01 -39.94 -2.86
N GLU A 30 -9.77 -40.82 -3.84
CA GLU A 30 -8.69 -40.64 -4.82
C GLU A 30 -8.95 -39.44 -5.74
N LEU A 31 -10.17 -39.28 -6.27
CA LEU A 31 -10.52 -38.11 -7.08
C LEU A 31 -10.47 -36.84 -6.25
N GLN A 32 -11.00 -36.84 -5.05
CA GLN A 32 -10.99 -35.69 -4.16
C GLN A 32 -9.56 -35.29 -3.82
N SER A 33 -8.68 -36.23 -3.51
CA SER A 33 -7.28 -35.94 -3.21
C SER A 33 -6.50 -35.42 -4.43
N TYR A 34 -6.93 -35.79 -5.64
CA TYR A 34 -6.31 -35.36 -6.88
C TYR A 34 -6.72 -33.91 -7.25
N ILE A 35 -7.99 -33.56 -7.12
CA ILE A 35 -8.52 -32.26 -7.55
C ILE A 35 -8.59 -31.22 -6.41
N ALA A 36 -8.75 -31.65 -5.17
CA ALA A 36 -8.85 -30.75 -4.03
C ALA A 36 -7.50 -30.61 -3.34
N ASN A 37 -6.80 -29.56 -3.70
CA ASN A 37 -5.54 -29.18 -3.06
C ASN A 37 -5.73 -27.87 -2.28
N SER A 38 -5.26 -27.84 -1.05
CA SER A 38 -5.21 -26.61 -0.26
C SER A 38 -4.04 -25.77 -0.74
N THR A 39 -4.31 -24.54 -1.10
CA THR A 39 -3.27 -23.57 -1.47
C THR A 39 -3.13 -22.52 -0.38
N TYR A 40 -1.93 -22.03 -0.18
CA TYR A 40 -1.66 -21.01 0.82
C TYR A 40 -0.64 -19.99 0.30
N ILE A 41 -0.75 -18.81 0.85
CA ILE A 41 0.16 -17.71 0.59
C ILE A 41 0.64 -17.20 1.93
N ASN A 42 1.94 -17.15 2.12
CA ASN A 42 2.56 -16.55 3.28
C ASN A 42 3.10 -15.16 2.90
N GLY A 43 2.89 -14.20 3.77
CA GLY A 43 3.41 -12.85 3.59
C GLY A 43 3.86 -12.29 4.93
N ASP A 44 5.06 -11.73 4.93
CA ASP A 44 5.65 -11.04 6.06
C ASP A 44 5.95 -9.59 5.64
N GLY A 45 5.67 -8.66 6.53
CA GLY A 45 6.02 -7.25 6.34
C GLY A 45 6.57 -6.68 7.63
N GLU A 46 7.70 -6.00 7.54
CA GLU A 46 8.35 -5.37 8.67
C GLU A 46 8.65 -3.91 8.36
N GLN A 47 8.45 -3.06 9.36
CA GLN A 47 8.85 -1.67 9.30
C GLN A 47 9.51 -1.29 10.62
N THR A 48 10.74 -0.80 10.51
CA THR A 48 11.47 -0.20 11.62
C THR A 48 11.55 1.30 11.39
N THR A 49 11.17 2.09 12.39
CA THR A 49 11.18 3.56 12.28
C THR A 49 11.90 4.16 13.48
N PHE A 50 12.82 5.05 13.19
CA PHE A 50 13.47 5.93 14.16
C PHE A 50 13.11 7.37 13.84
N THR A 51 12.54 8.10 14.80
CA THR A 51 12.20 9.52 14.66
C THR A 51 12.81 10.32 15.80
N ALA A 52 13.45 11.41 15.45
CA ALA A 52 13.96 12.39 16.42
C ALA A 52 13.56 13.80 15.99
N TYR A 53 13.03 14.58 16.90
CA TYR A 53 12.65 15.97 16.61
C TYR A 53 12.85 16.89 17.80
N VAL A 54 12.96 18.16 17.50
CA VAL A 54 12.97 19.25 18.47
C VAL A 54 11.84 20.21 18.16
N THR A 55 11.21 20.72 19.20
CA THR A 55 10.16 21.73 19.10
C THR A 55 10.40 22.85 20.09
N GLY A 56 10.03 24.06 19.73
CA GLY A 56 10.18 25.21 20.61
C GLY A 56 9.89 26.52 19.91
N ASP A 57 10.06 27.59 20.67
CA ASP A 57 9.97 28.96 20.18
C ASP A 57 11.35 29.43 19.69
N THR A 58 11.38 30.09 18.55
CA THR A 58 12.64 30.64 18.00
C THR A 58 13.18 31.85 18.76
N GLY A 59 12.39 32.45 19.63
CA GLY A 59 12.68 33.73 20.25
C GLY A 59 12.47 34.93 19.32
N TYR A 60 12.15 34.70 18.05
CA TYR A 60 11.84 35.74 17.07
C TYR A 60 10.33 36.01 17.01
N SER A 61 9.95 37.26 17.08
CA SER A 61 8.56 37.70 16.95
C SER A 61 8.45 38.72 15.81
N ILE A 62 7.43 38.58 15.00
CA ILE A 62 7.11 39.58 13.96
C ILE A 62 6.61 40.84 14.68
N PRO A 63 7.02 42.06 14.25
CA PRO A 63 6.53 43.30 14.85
C PRO A 63 4.99 43.37 14.81
N GLY A 64 4.37 43.48 15.98
CA GLY A 64 2.89 43.47 16.14
C GLY A 64 2.26 42.09 16.28
N ALA A 65 3.03 41.03 16.30
CA ALA A 65 2.55 39.68 16.54
C ALA A 65 2.32 39.42 18.05
N PRO A 66 1.34 38.57 18.42
CA PRO A 66 1.04 38.25 19.81
C PRO A 66 2.06 37.29 20.46
N GLY A 67 2.96 36.71 19.68
CA GLY A 67 3.93 35.73 20.17
C GLY A 67 5.09 35.48 19.22
N ASN A 68 5.95 34.55 19.60
CA ASN A 68 7.10 34.15 18.83
C ASN A 68 6.73 33.14 17.72
N VAL A 69 7.57 33.09 16.72
CA VAL A 69 7.52 32.00 15.71
C VAL A 69 7.92 30.69 16.39
N SER A 70 7.06 29.70 16.32
CA SER A 70 7.35 28.34 16.77
C SER A 70 7.96 27.51 15.65
N VAL A 71 8.80 26.56 16.01
CA VAL A 71 9.47 25.66 15.08
C VAL A 71 9.41 24.23 15.57
N VAL A 72 9.17 23.32 14.63
CA VAL A 72 9.45 21.89 14.78
C VAL A 72 10.45 21.51 13.68
N ALA A 73 11.54 20.84 14.06
CA ALA A 73 12.48 20.30 13.11
C ALA A 73 12.86 18.88 13.52
N GLY A 74 12.95 17.97 12.57
CA GLY A 74 13.23 16.58 12.88
C GLY A 74 13.77 15.80 11.71
N PHE A 75 14.20 14.61 12.07
CA PHE A 75 14.71 13.58 11.20
C PHE A 75 13.97 12.28 11.46
N GLU A 76 13.67 11.53 10.42
CA GLU A 76 13.09 10.20 10.50
C GLU A 76 13.85 9.27 9.56
N SER A 77 14.20 8.09 10.06
CA SER A 77 14.78 7.01 9.28
C SER A 77 13.87 5.80 9.37
N ARG A 78 13.50 5.24 8.22
CA ARG A 78 12.63 4.07 8.14
C ARG A 78 13.25 3.01 7.24
N GLU A 79 13.20 1.76 7.69
CA GLU A 79 13.45 0.57 6.90
C GLU A 79 12.14 -0.17 6.71
N LEU A 80 11.82 -0.52 5.47
CA LEU A 80 10.64 -1.29 5.11
C LEU A 80 11.07 -2.54 4.36
N SER A 81 10.57 -3.68 4.78
CA SER A 81 10.76 -4.96 4.10
C SER A 81 9.45 -5.68 3.90
N SER A 82 9.36 -6.45 2.84
CA SER A 82 8.23 -7.33 2.58
C SER A 82 8.71 -8.58 1.87
N ASP A 83 8.13 -9.72 2.25
CA ASP A 83 8.36 -11.01 1.61
C ASP A 83 7.01 -11.70 1.44
N PHE A 84 6.65 -11.99 0.21
CA PHE A 84 5.40 -12.63 -0.18
C PHE A 84 5.71 -13.92 -0.93
N ARG A 85 5.32 -15.04 -0.35
CA ARG A 85 5.69 -16.38 -0.78
C ARG A 85 4.45 -17.24 -1.04
N PRO A 86 3.95 -17.27 -2.28
CA PRO A 86 2.93 -18.24 -2.68
C PRO A 86 3.51 -19.66 -2.76
N ASP A 87 2.67 -20.64 -2.50
CA ASP A 87 3.00 -22.06 -2.66
C ASP A 87 3.19 -22.45 -4.15
N LEU A 88 3.63 -23.66 -4.40
CA LEU A 88 3.92 -24.12 -5.76
C LEU A 88 2.68 -24.07 -6.67
N PRO A 89 1.50 -24.58 -6.29
CA PRO A 89 0.31 -24.49 -7.14
C PRO A 89 -0.08 -23.05 -7.50
N SER A 90 0.09 -22.11 -6.56
CA SER A 90 -0.16 -20.68 -6.83
C SER A 90 0.87 -20.10 -7.79
N ARG A 91 2.13 -20.51 -7.69
CA ARG A 91 3.23 -20.02 -8.55
C ARG A 91 3.17 -20.58 -9.98
N THR A 92 2.69 -21.79 -10.14
CA THR A 92 2.54 -22.45 -11.46
C THR A 92 1.24 -22.10 -12.16
N GLY A 93 0.29 -21.49 -11.45
CA GLY A 93 -1.01 -21.15 -11.98
C GLY A 93 -2.01 -22.32 -11.97
N ASP A 94 -1.70 -23.40 -11.26
CA ASP A 94 -2.57 -24.60 -11.15
C ASP A 94 -3.79 -24.36 -10.23
N ARG A 95 -3.93 -23.15 -9.71
CA ARG A 95 -5.09 -22.75 -8.92
C ARG A 95 -6.30 -22.44 -9.77
N SER A 96 -7.35 -23.23 -9.64
CA SER A 96 -8.62 -22.93 -10.31
C SER A 96 -9.17 -21.56 -9.88
N GLY A 97 -9.57 -20.75 -10.84
CA GLY A 97 -10.18 -19.44 -10.62
C GLY A 97 -9.21 -18.30 -10.26
N SER A 98 -7.91 -18.55 -10.26
CA SER A 98 -6.92 -17.49 -9.93
C SER A 98 -6.51 -16.61 -11.13
N GLY A 99 -6.85 -17.02 -12.34
CA GLY A 99 -6.55 -16.26 -13.56
C GLY A 99 -5.11 -16.31 -14.03
N GLY A 100 -4.21 -16.99 -13.30
CA GLY A 100 -2.81 -17.13 -13.68
C GLY A 100 -1.89 -17.38 -12.49
N ALA A 101 -0.60 -17.43 -12.76
CA ALA A 101 0.44 -17.63 -11.77
C ALA A 101 0.56 -16.43 -10.83
N THR A 102 0.66 -16.71 -9.53
CA THR A 102 0.95 -15.70 -8.51
C THR A 102 2.44 -15.75 -8.19
N LEU A 103 3.19 -14.73 -8.61
CA LEU A 103 4.63 -14.70 -8.44
C LEU A 103 5.02 -14.29 -7.01
N PRO A 104 6.14 -14.81 -6.48
CA PRO A 104 6.68 -14.31 -5.24
C PRO A 104 7.14 -12.85 -5.41
N LEU A 105 7.05 -12.10 -4.32
CA LEU A 105 7.45 -10.72 -4.25
C LEU A 105 8.23 -10.51 -2.96
N GLY A 106 9.36 -9.84 -3.02
CA GLY A 106 10.13 -9.48 -1.84
C GLY A 106 11.13 -8.40 -2.13
N GLY A 107 11.36 -7.55 -1.15
CA GLY A 107 12.33 -6.49 -1.23
C GLY A 107 12.37 -5.64 0.03
N THR A 108 13.36 -4.79 0.07
CA THR A 108 13.61 -3.86 1.17
C THR A 108 14.02 -2.52 0.58
N TYR A 109 13.60 -1.44 1.19
CA TYR A 109 14.18 -0.12 0.96
C TYR A 109 14.23 0.68 2.26
N ASP A 110 15.16 1.59 2.30
CA ASP A 110 15.35 2.56 3.37
C ASP A 110 14.92 3.94 2.89
N VAL A 111 14.47 4.76 3.83
CA VAL A 111 14.18 6.17 3.59
C VAL A 111 14.64 7.01 4.77
N ASP A 112 15.40 8.04 4.45
CA ASP A 112 15.82 9.07 5.39
C ASP A 112 15.09 10.38 5.08
N GLU A 113 14.38 10.90 6.07
CA GLU A 113 13.55 12.09 5.91
C GLU A 113 13.98 13.21 6.86
N PHE A 114 14.04 14.40 6.34
CA PHE A 114 14.17 15.61 7.14
C PHE A 114 12.92 16.47 6.99
N PHE A 115 12.44 17.02 8.08
CA PHE A 115 11.28 17.90 8.07
C PHE A 115 11.47 19.13 8.97
N VAL A 116 10.85 20.23 8.55
CA VAL A 116 10.73 21.45 9.35
C VAL A 116 9.34 22.04 9.19
N GLU A 117 8.77 22.48 10.30
CA GLU A 117 7.49 23.17 10.33
C GLU A 117 7.61 24.46 11.16
N LEU A 118 6.98 25.52 10.68
CA LEU A 118 6.92 26.81 11.33
C LEU A 118 5.47 27.20 11.62
N GLY A 119 5.20 27.61 12.85
CA GLY A 119 3.97 28.28 13.23
C GLY A 119 4.23 29.76 13.43
N ILE A 120 3.59 30.61 12.65
CA ILE A 120 3.91 32.02 12.50
C ILE A 120 2.69 32.85 12.93
N PRO A 121 2.63 33.34 14.17
CA PRO A 121 1.63 34.32 14.55
C PRO A 121 1.95 35.65 13.86
N VAL A 122 1.02 36.18 13.07
CA VAL A 122 1.21 37.44 12.33
C VAL A 122 0.54 38.60 13.04
N THR A 123 -0.69 38.38 13.52
CA THR A 123 -1.47 39.32 14.33
C THR A 123 -2.33 38.52 15.32
N ASP A 124 -3.06 39.19 16.21
CA ASP A 124 -4.01 38.54 17.12
C ASP A 124 -5.10 37.73 16.38
N THR A 125 -5.36 38.04 15.11
CA THR A 125 -6.41 37.41 14.32
C THR A 125 -5.89 36.61 13.14
N VAL A 126 -4.60 36.70 12.81
CA VAL A 126 -3.98 36.05 11.65
C VAL A 126 -2.79 35.21 12.08
N SER A 127 -2.82 33.93 11.72
CA SER A 127 -1.68 33.04 11.83
C SER A 127 -1.38 32.35 10.50
N MET A 128 -0.12 32.01 10.30
CA MET A 128 0.34 31.24 9.14
C MET A 128 1.10 30.01 9.61
N ASP A 129 1.11 28.99 8.76
CA ASP A 129 1.94 27.81 8.93
C ASP A 129 2.70 27.52 7.63
N ALA A 130 3.95 27.10 7.78
CA ALA A 130 4.78 26.68 6.67
C ALA A 130 5.48 25.36 7.04
N GLY A 131 5.56 24.45 6.08
CA GLY A 131 6.21 23.17 6.26
C GLY A 131 7.01 22.75 5.05
N PHE A 132 8.12 22.10 5.30
CA PHE A 132 8.96 21.46 4.28
C PHE A 132 9.40 20.09 4.76
N ARG A 133 9.37 19.12 3.84
CA ARG A 133 9.87 17.76 4.04
C ARG A 133 10.66 17.33 2.81
N SER A 134 11.79 16.70 3.04
CA SER A 134 12.62 16.08 2.02
C SER A 134 12.93 14.65 2.44
N ALA A 135 12.71 13.71 1.55
CA ALA A 135 12.96 12.28 1.79
C ALA A 135 13.86 11.73 0.67
N ASP A 136 14.90 11.04 1.10
CA ASP A 136 15.87 10.31 0.27
C ASP A 136 15.59 8.81 0.41
N TYR A 137 15.38 8.14 -0.73
CA TYR A 137 15.07 6.71 -0.79
C TYR A 137 16.26 5.94 -1.35
N SER A 138 16.61 4.82 -0.72
CA SER A 138 17.69 3.91 -1.20
C SER A 138 17.48 3.39 -2.61
N THR A 139 16.27 3.53 -3.15
CA THR A 139 15.91 3.20 -4.54
C THR A 139 16.26 4.30 -5.55
N GLY A 140 16.82 5.42 -5.08
CA GLY A 140 17.33 6.51 -5.93
C GLY A 140 16.29 7.53 -6.39
N ASN A 141 15.16 7.63 -5.71
CA ASN A 141 14.11 8.62 -6.00
C ASN A 141 13.84 9.49 -4.77
N ASP A 142 14.27 10.73 -4.83
CA ASP A 142 14.01 11.70 -3.77
C ASP A 142 12.62 12.32 -3.92
N THR A 143 12.01 12.62 -2.80
CA THR A 143 10.73 13.32 -2.78
C THR A 143 10.78 14.56 -1.92
N THR A 144 10.03 15.58 -2.31
CA THR A 144 9.88 16.81 -1.54
C THR A 144 8.41 17.14 -1.37
N ALA A 145 8.07 17.68 -0.21
CA ALA A 145 6.74 18.19 0.07
C ALA A 145 6.85 19.57 0.73
N MET A 146 5.97 20.46 0.34
CA MET A 146 5.88 21.81 0.91
C MET A 146 4.43 22.12 1.25
N LYS A 147 4.25 22.88 2.31
CA LYS A 147 2.95 23.38 2.75
C LYS A 147 3.10 24.85 3.15
N LEU A 148 2.09 25.64 2.78
CA LEU A 148 1.89 26.99 3.26
C LEU A 148 0.41 27.15 3.59
N GLY A 149 0.10 27.55 4.81
CA GLY A 149 -1.27 27.76 5.28
C GLY A 149 -1.42 29.14 5.91
N ALA A 150 -2.64 29.62 5.90
CA ALA A 150 -3.06 30.81 6.61
C ALA A 150 -4.42 30.62 7.25
N PHE A 151 -4.57 31.14 8.45
CA PHE A 151 -5.81 31.18 9.19
C PHE A 151 -6.11 32.60 9.64
N TRP A 152 -7.34 33.05 9.38
CA TRP A 152 -7.80 34.39 9.75
C TRP A 152 -9.13 34.34 10.48
N THR A 153 -9.14 34.83 11.70
CA THR A 153 -10.36 35.06 12.49
C THR A 153 -10.91 36.45 12.16
N VAL A 154 -11.91 36.49 11.30
CA VAL A 154 -12.51 37.76 10.86
C VAL A 154 -13.28 38.41 12.00
N ASN A 155 -14.02 37.61 12.77
CA ASN A 155 -14.75 38.02 13.97
C ASN A 155 -15.11 36.76 14.79
N ASP A 156 -15.81 36.94 15.92
CA ASP A 156 -16.22 35.85 16.83
C ASP A 156 -17.07 34.76 16.18
N LYS A 157 -17.62 34.97 14.98
CA LYS A 157 -18.49 34.02 14.30
C LYS A 157 -17.94 33.52 12.97
N VAL A 158 -16.91 34.16 12.44
CA VAL A 158 -16.39 33.85 11.09
C VAL A 158 -14.88 33.74 11.13
N SER A 159 -14.37 32.63 10.66
CA SER A 159 -12.94 32.41 10.36
C SER A 159 -12.77 31.86 8.96
N VAL A 160 -11.66 32.18 8.36
CA VAL A 160 -11.25 31.75 7.01
C VAL A 160 -9.92 31.02 7.10
N ARG A 161 -9.83 29.89 6.39
CA ARG A 161 -8.58 29.12 6.26
C ARG A 161 -8.30 28.92 4.77
N GLY A 162 -7.06 29.09 4.38
CA GLY A 162 -6.53 28.75 3.06
C GLY A 162 -5.21 28.01 3.21
N SER A 163 -4.95 27.04 2.33
CA SER A 163 -3.66 26.37 2.28
C SER A 163 -3.30 26.00 0.84
N PHE A 164 -2.00 26.01 0.58
CA PHE A 164 -1.38 25.45 -0.62
C PHE A 164 -0.36 24.40 -0.19
N GLN A 165 -0.41 23.23 -0.83
CA GLN A 165 0.57 22.18 -0.56
C GLN A 165 0.92 21.40 -1.82
N THR A 166 2.16 20.95 -1.87
CA THR A 166 2.64 19.97 -2.85
C THR A 166 3.05 18.71 -2.12
N SER A 167 2.80 17.57 -2.72
CA SER A 167 3.24 16.28 -2.19
C SER A 167 3.65 15.36 -3.33
N GLN A 168 4.64 14.54 -3.07
CA GLN A 168 5.08 13.47 -3.95
C GLN A 168 4.96 12.15 -3.20
N ARG A 169 4.61 11.10 -3.91
CA ARG A 169 4.54 9.75 -3.35
C ARG A 169 5.62 8.88 -4.00
N HIS A 170 6.40 8.24 -3.18
CA HIS A 170 7.28 7.17 -3.61
C HIS A 170 6.47 5.88 -3.89
N ALA A 171 6.97 5.03 -4.79
CA ALA A 171 6.37 3.72 -5.04
C ALA A 171 6.47 2.83 -3.80
N ASN A 172 5.43 2.06 -3.51
CA ASN A 172 5.47 1.12 -2.40
C ASN A 172 6.24 -0.17 -2.78
N LEU A 173 6.49 -1.06 -1.80
CA LEU A 173 7.25 -2.30 -2.02
C LEU A 173 6.64 -3.18 -3.13
N ALA A 174 5.32 -3.27 -3.20
CA ALA A 174 4.67 -4.05 -4.24
C ALA A 174 4.91 -3.42 -5.63
N GLU A 175 4.78 -2.11 -5.75
CA GLU A 175 5.02 -1.39 -7.02
C GLU A 175 6.48 -1.47 -7.48
N LEU A 176 7.44 -1.51 -6.53
CA LEU A 176 8.86 -1.58 -6.85
C LEU A 176 9.32 -2.98 -7.29
N TYR A 177 8.81 -4.00 -6.63
CA TYR A 177 9.32 -5.36 -6.77
C TYR A 177 8.36 -6.33 -7.43
N GLN A 178 7.15 -5.89 -7.81
CA GLN A 178 6.18 -6.73 -8.48
C GLN A 178 6.70 -7.14 -9.87
N GLY A 179 6.83 -8.44 -10.08
CA GLY A 179 7.14 -9.01 -11.39
C GLY A 179 5.99 -8.87 -12.38
N ILE A 180 6.28 -9.13 -13.65
CA ILE A 180 5.25 -9.18 -14.70
C ILE A 180 4.36 -10.39 -14.43
N GLY A 181 3.09 -10.14 -14.17
CA GLY A 181 2.07 -11.16 -13.91
C GLY A 181 1.05 -11.25 -15.03
N GLN A 182 0.20 -12.27 -14.96
CA GLN A 182 -0.98 -12.44 -15.80
C GLN A 182 -2.22 -12.09 -14.98
N GLY A 183 -3.22 -11.52 -15.64
CA GLY A 183 -4.52 -11.23 -15.05
C GLY A 183 -5.64 -11.56 -16.01
N LEU A 184 -6.81 -11.87 -15.49
CA LEU A 184 -8.04 -11.97 -16.29
C LEU A 184 -8.60 -10.57 -16.52
N VAL A 185 -8.99 -10.31 -17.74
CA VAL A 185 -9.68 -9.08 -18.14
C VAL A 185 -10.96 -9.49 -18.83
N ASP A 186 -12.08 -9.03 -18.32
CA ASP A 186 -13.37 -9.15 -18.99
C ASP A 186 -13.47 -8.03 -20.03
N LEU A 187 -13.69 -8.41 -21.26
CA LEU A 187 -13.87 -7.47 -22.37
C LEU A 187 -15.34 -7.51 -22.81
N ASP A 188 -15.92 -6.35 -23.07
CA ASP A 188 -17.30 -6.23 -23.56
C ASP A 188 -17.45 -6.76 -25.01
N TYR A 189 -16.35 -6.95 -25.71
CA TYR A 189 -16.31 -7.47 -27.05
C TYR A 189 -15.01 -8.28 -27.29
N ASP A 190 -15.06 -9.21 -28.24
CA ASP A 190 -13.88 -9.95 -28.69
C ASP A 190 -12.98 -9.04 -29.55
N PRO A 191 -11.75 -8.70 -29.12
CA PRO A 191 -10.86 -7.84 -29.91
C PRO A 191 -10.33 -8.52 -31.17
N CYS A 192 -10.52 -9.84 -31.32
CA CYS A 192 -10.08 -10.65 -32.47
C CYS A 192 -11.24 -11.04 -33.42
N GLY A 193 -12.47 -10.64 -33.08
CA GLY A 193 -13.67 -10.92 -33.83
C GLY A 193 -13.96 -9.97 -35.00
#